data_be754a2bbe7132d35e42c0f8a4420e37
#
_entry.id   be754a2bbe7132d35e42c0f8a4420e37
#
_cell.length_a   1.000
_cell.length_b   1.000
_cell.length_c   1.000
_cell.angle_alpha   90.00
_cell.angle_beta   90.00
_cell.angle_gamma   90.00
#
_symmetry.space_group_name_H-M   'P 1'
#
loop_
_entity.id
_entity.type
_entity.pdbx_description
1 polymer ?
#
loop_
_entity_poly.entity_id
_entity_poly.type
_entity_poly.pdbx_seq_one_letter_code
_entity_poly.pdbx_strand_id
1 'polypeptide(L)'
;MARTPNPTPLLDASFADPEAMAEVLDGHPDYRVLRRLKPRREFGHKRQGEIAKVLILDTETTGLDSSKDRLIELALILVDADKATGLPLQVQEVFDELEDPGRPIPAEATRVTGITDAMVAGKRLNEARVAELMAGVDLVIAHNARFDRGFMENRLPAFAKLPWACSVAEIDWQAQGRGSAKLEFLAHELGFFYDAHRAEMDCHALLAVLAAPLPNTGETGLARLLAAAQATSYRVQATGSPFSSKDALRARGYRWDAERKVWHTQVGNPAALEAECEWLKKDVYGGRSARIDIERQTALERFSSRAGECLQRDL
;
A
#
# COMPACT_ATOMS: atom_id res chain seq x y z
N MET A 1 44.26 37.32 27.88
CA MET A 1 44.20 35.99 28.51
C MET A 1 43.05 35.23 27.89
N ALA A 2 43.33 34.37 26.94
CA ALA A 2 42.33 33.52 26.28
C ALA A 2 42.01 32.34 27.22
N ARG A 3 40.71 32.15 27.50
CA ARG A 3 40.23 30.99 28.25
C ARG A 3 40.28 29.77 27.33
N THR A 4 41.10 28.80 27.65
CA THR A 4 41.08 27.47 27.06
C THR A 4 39.71 26.80 27.37
N PRO A 5 39.03 26.22 26.38
CA PRO A 5 37.82 25.45 26.65
C PRO A 5 38.19 24.21 27.44
N ASN A 6 37.46 23.97 28.51
CA ASN A 6 37.56 22.75 29.30
C ASN A 6 37.18 21.56 28.42
N PRO A 7 38.00 20.50 28.38
CA PRO A 7 37.61 19.29 27.63
C PRO A 7 36.36 18.68 28.26
N THR A 8 35.31 18.58 27.51
CA THR A 8 34.14 17.77 27.85
C THR A 8 34.64 16.36 28.18
N PRO A 9 34.27 15.77 29.32
CA PRO A 9 34.69 14.41 29.62
C PRO A 9 34.15 13.48 28.53
N LEU A 10 35.07 12.81 27.83
CA LEU A 10 34.74 11.67 26.99
C LEU A 10 34.06 10.64 27.90
N LEU A 11 32.75 10.46 27.75
CA LEU A 11 32.02 9.37 28.34
C LEU A 11 32.75 8.07 27.94
N ASP A 12 33.14 7.30 28.90
CA ASP A 12 33.79 6.00 28.67
C ASP A 12 32.78 5.12 27.96
N ALA A 13 32.93 4.99 26.64
CA ALA A 13 31.98 4.35 25.73
C ALA A 13 31.77 2.84 26.05
N SER A 14 32.55 2.31 26.99
CA SER A 14 32.47 0.89 27.39
C SER A 14 31.29 0.54 28.31
N PHE A 15 30.55 1.54 28.82
CA PHE A 15 29.48 1.34 29.79
C PHE A 15 28.13 1.98 29.44
N ALA A 16 28.01 2.63 28.30
CA ALA A 16 26.75 3.28 27.91
C ALA A 16 25.81 2.28 27.24
N ASP A 17 24.65 2.06 27.82
CA ASP A 17 23.55 1.35 27.16
C ASP A 17 23.20 2.10 25.85
N PRO A 18 23.24 1.44 24.68
CA PRO A 18 22.92 2.08 23.40
C PRO A 18 21.54 2.73 23.37
N GLU A 19 20.56 2.19 24.09
CA GLU A 19 19.21 2.75 24.17
C GLU A 19 19.21 4.05 24.99
N ALA A 20 19.91 4.09 26.12
CA ALA A 20 20.06 5.33 26.91
C ALA A 20 20.75 6.45 26.11
N MET A 21 21.76 6.11 25.29
CA MET A 21 22.39 7.05 24.38
C MET A 21 21.43 7.55 23.31
N ALA A 22 20.65 6.64 22.74
CA ALA A 22 19.64 6.96 21.74
C ALA A 22 18.56 7.90 22.30
N GLU A 23 18.09 7.68 23.53
CA GLU A 23 17.12 8.53 24.22
C GLU A 23 17.67 9.95 24.43
N VAL A 24 18.93 10.09 24.84
CA VAL A 24 19.57 11.41 25.00
C VAL A 24 19.67 12.16 23.68
N LEU A 25 20.04 11.46 22.59
CA LEU A 25 20.14 12.07 21.27
C LEU A 25 18.75 12.43 20.72
N ASP A 26 17.75 11.57 20.89
CA ASP A 26 16.39 11.79 20.40
C ASP A 26 15.70 12.99 21.09
N GLY A 27 16.10 13.30 22.33
CA GLY A 27 15.70 14.49 23.05
C GLY A 27 16.41 15.80 22.61
N HIS A 28 17.42 15.73 21.77
CA HIS A 28 18.19 16.90 21.33
C HIS A 28 17.64 17.44 19.98
N PRO A 29 17.44 18.76 19.83
CA PRO A 29 16.78 19.34 18.64
C PRO A 29 17.49 19.11 17.31
N ASP A 30 18.80 18.85 17.32
CA ASP A 30 19.63 18.67 16.13
C ASP A 30 19.80 17.20 15.72
N TYR A 31 19.21 16.26 16.47
CA TYR A 31 19.34 14.83 16.22
C TYR A 31 17.98 14.16 16.11
N ARG A 32 17.94 13.10 15.34
CA ARG A 32 16.82 12.19 15.22
C ARG A 32 17.35 10.76 15.19
N VAL A 33 16.87 9.91 16.09
CA VAL A 33 17.32 8.53 16.18
C VAL A 33 16.29 7.61 15.54
N LEU A 34 16.75 6.77 14.60
CA LEU A 34 15.94 5.71 14.02
C LEU A 34 16.36 4.38 14.65
N ARG A 35 15.37 3.58 15.01
CA ARG A 35 15.58 2.23 15.55
C ARG A 35 15.30 1.18 14.49
N ARG A 36 16.07 0.10 14.46
CA ARG A 36 15.77 -0.99 13.54
C ARG A 36 14.42 -1.60 13.87
N LEU A 37 13.57 -1.77 12.85
CA LEU A 37 12.29 -2.45 13.00
C LEU A 37 12.46 -3.84 13.60
N LYS A 38 11.72 -4.11 14.66
CA LYS A 38 11.60 -5.45 15.26
C LYS A 38 10.20 -5.97 14.97
N PRO A 39 10.04 -7.03 14.17
CA PRO A 39 8.74 -7.65 13.90
C PRO A 39 8.01 -7.99 15.20
N ARG A 40 6.74 -7.58 15.28
CA ARG A 40 5.89 -7.85 16.45
C ARG A 40 4.90 -8.95 16.12
N ARG A 41 4.73 -9.90 17.03
CA ARG A 41 3.66 -10.90 16.93
C ARG A 41 2.44 -10.54 17.76
N GLU A 42 2.60 -9.76 18.82
CA GLU A 42 1.53 -9.30 19.71
C GLU A 42 1.58 -7.78 19.85
N PHE A 43 0.43 -7.14 19.91
CA PHE A 43 0.32 -5.68 19.99
C PHE A 43 -0.20 -5.19 21.33
N GLY A 44 -0.62 -6.10 22.23
CA GLY A 44 -1.08 -5.76 23.58
C GLY A 44 -2.40 -5.02 23.65
N HIS A 45 -3.11 -4.88 22.52
CA HIS A 45 -4.42 -4.21 22.46
C HIS A 45 -5.53 -5.15 22.96
N LYS A 46 -6.48 -4.58 23.71
CA LYS A 46 -7.69 -5.32 24.10
C LYS A 46 -8.71 -5.27 22.94
N ARG A 47 -9.22 -6.42 22.60
CA ARG A 47 -10.31 -6.54 21.64
C ARG A 47 -11.57 -5.82 22.13
N GLN A 48 -12.19 -5.04 21.27
CA GLN A 48 -13.43 -4.30 21.53
C GLN A 48 -14.57 -4.70 20.59
N GLY A 49 -14.26 -5.23 19.40
CA GLY A 49 -15.20 -5.60 18.37
C GLY A 49 -15.03 -7.01 17.82
N GLU A 50 -15.58 -7.24 16.64
CA GLU A 50 -15.30 -8.45 15.86
C GLU A 50 -13.86 -8.44 15.34
N ILE A 51 -13.32 -9.62 15.06
CA ILE A 51 -12.02 -9.77 14.43
C ILE A 51 -12.17 -9.65 12.92
N ALA A 52 -11.32 -8.82 12.31
CA ALA A 52 -11.00 -8.87 10.90
C ALA A 52 -9.73 -9.68 10.70
N LYS A 53 -9.76 -10.65 9.80
CA LYS A 53 -8.56 -11.33 9.31
C LYS A 53 -7.98 -10.56 8.14
N VAL A 54 -6.85 -9.92 8.37
CA VAL A 54 -6.16 -9.09 7.38
C VAL A 54 -4.90 -9.81 6.91
N LEU A 55 -4.72 -9.89 5.60
CA LEU A 55 -3.52 -10.45 4.97
C LEU A 55 -2.67 -9.29 4.43
N ILE A 56 -1.58 -8.96 5.10
CA ILE A 56 -0.57 -8.02 4.59
C ILE A 56 0.28 -8.78 3.57
N LEU A 57 0.49 -8.18 2.42
CA LEU A 57 1.16 -8.83 1.29
C LEU A 57 2.17 -7.90 0.65
N ASP A 58 3.30 -8.46 0.25
CA ASP A 58 4.30 -7.82 -0.60
C ASP A 58 4.93 -8.85 -1.54
N THR A 59 5.41 -8.39 -2.70
CA THR A 59 5.97 -9.25 -3.74
C THR A 59 7.25 -8.65 -4.32
N GLU A 60 8.29 -9.48 -4.46
CA GLU A 60 9.45 -9.17 -5.30
C GLU A 60 9.34 -9.88 -6.65
N THR A 61 9.78 -9.21 -7.70
CA THR A 61 9.52 -9.62 -9.08
C THR A 61 10.73 -9.40 -9.99
N THR A 62 10.72 -10.04 -11.15
CA THR A 62 11.78 -9.85 -12.17
C THR A 62 11.70 -8.52 -12.91
N GLY A 63 10.64 -7.72 -12.69
CA GLY A 63 10.41 -6.43 -13.34
C GLY A 63 9.02 -5.89 -13.00
N LEU A 64 8.56 -4.86 -13.71
CA LEU A 64 7.39 -4.08 -13.33
C LEU A 64 6.09 -4.45 -14.07
N ASP A 65 6.16 -5.29 -15.09
CA ASP A 65 5.02 -5.62 -15.96
C ASP A 65 4.52 -7.05 -15.64
N SER A 66 3.44 -7.15 -14.88
CA SER A 66 2.87 -8.45 -14.47
C SER A 66 2.46 -9.35 -15.64
N SER A 67 2.30 -8.82 -16.86
CA SER A 67 2.03 -9.63 -18.06
C SER A 67 3.27 -10.32 -18.61
N LYS A 68 4.46 -9.78 -18.31
CA LYS A 68 5.75 -10.25 -18.84
C LYS A 68 6.67 -10.78 -17.74
N ASP A 69 6.65 -10.13 -16.59
CA ASP A 69 7.55 -10.42 -15.49
C ASP A 69 7.01 -11.53 -14.57
N ARG A 70 7.85 -12.00 -13.67
CA ARG A 70 7.53 -13.15 -12.81
C ARG A 70 7.81 -12.81 -11.36
N LEU A 71 7.02 -13.42 -10.49
CA LEU A 71 7.24 -13.43 -9.05
C LEU A 71 8.54 -14.15 -8.72
N ILE A 72 9.32 -13.63 -7.77
CA ILE A 72 10.54 -14.25 -7.23
C ILE A 72 10.55 -14.37 -5.71
N GLU A 73 9.75 -13.57 -4.99
CA GLU A 73 9.49 -13.70 -3.55
C GLU A 73 8.04 -13.31 -3.27
N LEU A 74 7.40 -14.03 -2.37
CA LEU A 74 6.07 -13.71 -1.83
C LEU A 74 6.11 -13.74 -0.33
N ALA A 75 5.77 -12.63 0.31
CA ALA A 75 5.51 -12.60 1.74
C ALA A 75 4.05 -12.32 2.05
N LEU A 76 3.54 -13.03 3.06
CA LEU A 76 2.20 -12.89 3.60
C LEU A 76 2.26 -12.84 5.12
N ILE A 77 1.61 -11.86 5.72
CA ILE A 77 1.43 -11.79 7.17
C ILE A 77 -0.05 -11.80 7.48
N LEU A 78 -0.53 -12.88 8.10
CA LEU A 78 -1.91 -12.98 8.56
C LEU A 78 -2.04 -12.32 9.94
N VAL A 79 -2.88 -11.30 10.02
CA VAL A 79 -3.09 -10.47 11.20
C VAL A 79 -4.54 -10.50 11.63
N ASP A 80 -4.78 -10.76 12.92
CA ASP A 80 -6.07 -10.47 13.53
C ASP A 80 -6.09 -8.99 13.92
N ALA A 81 -7.11 -8.27 13.46
CA ALA A 81 -7.34 -6.87 13.79
C ALA A 81 -8.74 -6.68 14.39
N ASP A 82 -8.89 -5.72 15.27
CA ASP A 82 -10.18 -5.35 15.85
C ASP A 82 -10.95 -4.46 14.84
N LYS A 83 -12.12 -4.89 14.40
CA LYS A 83 -12.93 -4.13 13.43
C LYS A 83 -13.43 -2.78 13.98
N ALA A 84 -13.61 -2.68 15.29
CA ALA A 84 -14.14 -1.46 15.89
C ALA A 84 -13.09 -0.35 16.00
N THR A 85 -11.84 -0.73 16.25
CA THR A 85 -10.73 0.22 16.49
C THR A 85 -9.72 0.26 15.35
N GLY A 86 -9.69 -0.76 14.49
CA GLY A 86 -8.65 -0.96 13.48
C GLY A 86 -7.26 -1.23 14.08
N LEU A 87 -7.19 -1.62 15.36
CA LEU A 87 -5.92 -1.95 15.98
C LEU A 87 -5.55 -3.41 15.69
N PRO A 88 -4.30 -3.70 15.31
CA PRO A 88 -3.83 -5.06 15.20
C PRO A 88 -3.78 -5.70 16.60
N LEU A 89 -4.19 -6.95 16.70
CA LEU A 89 -4.20 -7.72 17.94
C LEU A 89 -3.02 -8.69 17.99
N GLN A 90 -2.90 -9.51 16.96
CA GLN A 90 -1.90 -10.57 16.86
C GLN A 90 -1.56 -10.90 15.41
N VAL A 91 -0.28 -11.17 15.14
CA VAL A 91 0.16 -11.85 13.92
C VAL A 91 0.00 -13.35 14.13
N GLN A 92 -0.94 -13.93 13.40
CA GLN A 92 -1.23 -15.36 13.47
C GLN A 92 -0.15 -16.17 12.76
N GLU A 93 0.29 -15.68 11.61
CA GLU A 93 1.27 -16.38 10.79
C GLU A 93 2.05 -15.44 9.88
N VAL A 94 3.28 -15.85 9.58
CA VAL A 94 4.17 -15.24 8.60
C VAL A 94 4.56 -16.32 7.60
N PHE A 95 4.38 -16.03 6.33
CA PHE A 95 4.82 -16.84 5.20
C PHE A 95 5.77 -15.99 4.36
N ASP A 96 6.94 -16.53 4.05
CA ASP A 96 7.91 -15.90 3.16
C ASP A 96 8.62 -16.98 2.36
N GLU A 97 8.41 -17.00 1.05
CA GLU A 97 9.00 -17.98 0.17
C GLU A 97 9.47 -17.36 -1.14
N LEU A 98 10.61 -17.88 -1.62
CA LEU A 98 11.16 -17.57 -2.92
C LEU A 98 10.56 -18.50 -3.99
N GLU A 99 10.46 -18.00 -5.24
CA GLU A 99 10.04 -18.78 -6.39
C GLU A 99 11.03 -18.64 -7.55
N ASP A 100 11.35 -19.76 -8.19
CA ASP A 100 12.13 -19.80 -9.42
C ASP A 100 11.28 -19.26 -10.58
N PRO A 101 11.65 -18.13 -11.20
CA PRO A 101 10.91 -17.55 -12.32
C PRO A 101 11.03 -18.36 -13.61
N GLY A 102 11.87 -19.43 -13.64
CA GLY A 102 12.15 -20.25 -14.81
C GLY A 102 12.97 -19.55 -15.89
N ARG A 103 13.61 -18.43 -15.57
CA ARG A 103 14.45 -17.61 -16.43
C ARG A 103 15.41 -16.77 -15.58
N PRO A 104 16.54 -16.29 -16.15
CA PRO A 104 17.45 -15.43 -15.41
C PRO A 104 16.77 -14.17 -14.87
N ILE A 105 17.08 -13.81 -13.62
CA ILE A 105 16.63 -12.58 -12.99
C ILE A 105 17.43 -11.40 -13.60
N PRO A 106 16.79 -10.35 -14.10
CA PRO A 106 17.48 -9.17 -14.60
C PRO A 106 18.38 -8.55 -13.52
N ALA A 107 19.59 -8.12 -13.92
CA ALA A 107 20.55 -7.52 -12.99
C ALA A 107 19.97 -6.32 -12.21
N GLU A 108 19.05 -5.58 -12.81
CA GLU A 108 18.32 -4.48 -12.17
C GLU A 108 17.46 -4.99 -10.99
N ALA A 109 16.68 -6.07 -11.21
CA ALA A 109 15.87 -6.68 -10.17
C ALA A 109 16.75 -7.22 -9.03
N THR A 110 17.82 -7.96 -9.35
CA THR A 110 18.79 -8.42 -8.35
C THR A 110 19.42 -7.26 -7.57
N ARG A 111 19.72 -6.12 -8.21
CA ARG A 111 20.29 -4.96 -7.54
C ARG A 111 19.33 -4.34 -6.53
N VAL A 112 18.03 -4.35 -6.81
CA VAL A 112 16.99 -3.78 -5.93
C VAL A 112 16.67 -4.75 -4.80
N THR A 113 16.37 -6.02 -5.12
CA THR A 113 15.85 -7.00 -4.16
C THR A 113 16.95 -7.78 -3.42
N GLY A 114 18.16 -7.80 -3.96
CA GLY A 114 19.25 -8.68 -3.48
C GLY A 114 19.05 -10.17 -3.85
N ILE A 115 17.93 -10.52 -4.52
CA ILE A 115 17.62 -11.91 -4.88
C ILE A 115 18.38 -12.29 -6.13
N THR A 116 19.08 -13.42 -6.08
CA THR A 116 19.89 -13.95 -7.18
C THR A 116 19.31 -15.24 -7.74
N ASP A 117 19.70 -15.61 -8.97
CA ASP A 117 19.31 -16.88 -9.60
C ASP A 117 19.62 -18.08 -8.71
N ALA A 118 20.76 -18.06 -8.01
CA ALA A 118 21.15 -19.15 -7.11
C ALA A 118 20.21 -19.30 -5.92
N MET A 119 19.63 -18.20 -5.43
CA MET A 119 18.70 -18.22 -4.30
C MET A 119 17.34 -18.81 -4.67
N VAL A 120 16.88 -18.62 -5.90
CA VAL A 120 15.56 -19.06 -6.36
C VAL A 120 15.58 -20.40 -7.09
N ALA A 121 16.76 -20.89 -7.52
CA ALA A 121 16.88 -22.09 -8.34
C ALA A 121 16.10 -23.28 -7.77
N GLY A 122 15.13 -23.78 -8.54
CA GLY A 122 14.28 -24.92 -8.22
C GLY A 122 13.26 -24.67 -7.09
N LYS A 123 13.17 -23.44 -6.55
CA LYS A 123 12.19 -23.12 -5.51
C LYS A 123 10.78 -22.92 -6.08
N ARG A 124 9.78 -23.27 -5.29
CA ARG A 124 8.37 -23.14 -5.63
C ARG A 124 7.60 -22.72 -4.40
N LEU A 125 6.62 -21.84 -4.59
CA LEU A 125 5.70 -21.49 -3.52
C LEU A 125 4.91 -22.72 -3.06
N ASN A 126 4.73 -22.85 -1.76
CA ASN A 126 3.78 -23.81 -1.19
C ASN A 126 2.34 -23.30 -1.35
N GLU A 127 1.75 -23.55 -2.52
CA GLU A 127 0.41 -23.07 -2.87
C GLU A 127 -0.68 -23.57 -1.92
N ALA A 128 -0.52 -24.77 -1.36
CA ALA A 128 -1.46 -25.29 -0.35
C ALA A 128 -1.42 -24.44 0.91
N ARG A 129 -0.24 -24.04 1.36
CA ARG A 129 -0.08 -23.16 2.51
C ARG A 129 -0.63 -21.76 2.25
N VAL A 130 -0.39 -21.21 1.06
CA VAL A 130 -0.99 -19.93 0.66
C VAL A 130 -2.51 -20.02 0.67
N ALA A 131 -3.10 -21.11 0.15
CA ALA A 131 -4.55 -21.31 0.17
C ALA A 131 -5.13 -21.40 1.60
N GLU A 132 -4.42 -22.03 2.52
CA GLU A 132 -4.79 -22.07 3.95
C GLU A 132 -4.79 -20.67 4.56
N LEU A 133 -3.76 -19.86 4.29
CA LEU A 133 -3.67 -18.47 4.78
C LEU A 133 -4.77 -17.58 4.22
N MET A 134 -5.18 -17.82 2.98
CA MET A 134 -6.29 -17.09 2.34
C MET A 134 -7.66 -17.43 2.92
N ALA A 135 -7.79 -18.56 3.65
CA ALA A 135 -9.08 -19.03 4.13
C ALA A 135 -9.66 -18.09 5.19
N GLY A 136 -10.81 -17.51 4.88
CA GLY A 136 -11.52 -16.60 5.78
C GLY A 136 -10.87 -15.22 5.93
N VAL A 137 -9.98 -14.82 5.02
CA VAL A 137 -9.43 -13.46 4.96
C VAL A 137 -10.52 -12.48 4.58
N ASP A 138 -10.68 -11.44 5.38
CA ASP A 138 -11.62 -10.33 5.15
C ASP A 138 -11.03 -9.26 4.22
N LEU A 139 -9.69 -9.08 4.21
CA LEU A 139 -9.03 -8.03 3.43
C LEU A 139 -7.55 -8.36 3.17
N VAL A 140 -7.11 -8.21 1.92
CA VAL A 140 -5.69 -8.18 1.55
C VAL A 140 -5.23 -6.73 1.48
N ILE A 141 -4.09 -6.42 2.07
CA ILE A 141 -3.50 -5.08 2.05
C ILE A 141 -2.08 -5.16 1.48
N ALA A 142 -1.78 -4.31 0.51
CA ALA A 142 -0.43 -4.11 0.01
C ALA A 142 -0.07 -2.62 -0.09
N HIS A 143 1.22 -2.32 -0.14
CA HIS A 143 1.73 -0.97 -0.37
C HIS A 143 1.93 -0.76 -1.88
N ASN A 144 1.04 -0.01 -2.54
CA ASN A 144 0.87 0.05 -4.00
C ASN A 144 0.20 -1.21 -4.60
N ALA A 145 -0.89 -1.64 -4.01
CA ALA A 145 -1.62 -2.89 -4.29
C ALA A 145 -1.90 -3.18 -5.79
N ARG A 146 -1.95 -2.16 -6.65
CA ARG A 146 -2.10 -2.38 -8.11
C ARG A 146 -0.95 -3.18 -8.69
N PHE A 147 0.25 -3.00 -8.16
CA PHE A 147 1.44 -3.75 -8.57
C PHE A 147 1.31 -5.22 -8.13
N ASP A 148 1.22 -5.46 -6.84
CA ASP A 148 1.20 -6.80 -6.27
C ASP A 148 0.01 -7.61 -6.76
N ARG A 149 -1.18 -7.00 -6.78
CA ARG A 149 -2.40 -7.65 -7.21
C ARG A 149 -2.29 -8.19 -8.64
N GLY A 150 -1.65 -7.44 -9.55
CA GLY A 150 -1.43 -7.88 -10.93
C GLY A 150 -0.61 -9.16 -11.02
N PHE A 151 0.47 -9.27 -10.25
CA PHE A 151 1.30 -10.48 -10.18
C PHE A 151 0.57 -11.62 -9.49
N MET A 152 -0.11 -11.34 -8.38
CA MET A 152 -0.84 -12.37 -7.62
C MET A 152 -2.00 -12.96 -8.40
N GLU A 153 -2.81 -12.15 -9.08
CA GLU A 153 -3.93 -12.66 -9.90
C GLU A 153 -3.44 -13.52 -11.07
N ASN A 154 -2.29 -13.19 -11.65
CA ASN A 154 -1.68 -13.98 -12.72
C ASN A 154 -1.08 -15.29 -12.20
N ARG A 155 -0.41 -15.27 -11.05
CA ARG A 155 0.29 -16.44 -10.49
C ARG A 155 -0.63 -17.34 -9.69
N LEU A 156 -1.54 -16.77 -8.90
CA LEU A 156 -2.47 -17.45 -8.01
C LEU A 156 -3.87 -16.83 -8.18
N PRO A 157 -4.66 -17.25 -9.19
CA PRO A 157 -5.94 -16.63 -9.54
C PRO A 157 -6.98 -16.59 -8.42
N ALA A 158 -6.81 -17.39 -7.37
CA ALA A 158 -7.68 -17.35 -6.19
C ALA A 158 -7.68 -15.99 -5.49
N PHE A 159 -6.58 -15.20 -5.57
CA PHE A 159 -6.52 -13.85 -5.02
C PHE A 159 -7.49 -12.86 -5.68
N ALA A 160 -7.97 -13.16 -6.89
CA ALA A 160 -9.00 -12.38 -7.55
C ALA A 160 -10.35 -12.36 -6.79
N LYS A 161 -10.58 -13.34 -5.90
CA LYS A 161 -11.82 -13.47 -5.12
C LYS A 161 -11.76 -12.75 -3.77
N LEU A 162 -10.60 -12.23 -3.37
CA LEU A 162 -10.42 -11.53 -2.12
C LEU A 162 -10.60 -10.02 -2.29
N PRO A 163 -11.16 -9.33 -1.27
CA PRO A 163 -11.13 -7.87 -1.23
C PRO A 163 -9.70 -7.36 -1.04
N TRP A 164 -9.37 -6.24 -1.68
CA TRP A 164 -8.06 -5.60 -1.59
C TRP A 164 -8.16 -4.15 -1.17
N ALA A 165 -7.16 -3.69 -0.41
CA ALA A 165 -6.93 -2.29 -0.10
C ALA A 165 -5.47 -1.89 -0.37
N CYS A 166 -5.26 -0.61 -0.62
CA CYS A 166 -3.96 -0.04 -0.97
C CYS A 166 -3.60 1.09 -0.01
N SER A 167 -2.54 0.92 0.74
CA SER A 167 -2.08 1.95 1.69
C SER A 167 -1.58 3.23 1.01
N VAL A 168 -1.11 3.16 -0.25
CA VAL A 168 -0.71 4.35 -1.02
C VAL A 168 -1.92 5.12 -1.56
N ALA A 169 -2.94 4.40 -2.05
CA ALA A 169 -4.03 5.02 -2.80
C ALA A 169 -5.24 5.40 -1.94
N GLU A 170 -5.43 4.73 -0.78
CA GLU A 170 -6.63 4.90 0.05
C GLU A 170 -6.36 5.62 1.37
N ILE A 171 -5.10 5.95 1.64
CA ILE A 171 -4.71 6.89 2.70
C ILE A 171 -4.15 8.14 2.04
N ASP A 172 -4.77 9.29 2.28
CA ASP A 172 -4.25 10.57 1.82
C ASP A 172 -3.11 11.01 2.75
N TRP A 173 -1.92 10.50 2.47
CA TRP A 173 -0.71 10.79 3.25
C TRP A 173 -0.37 12.27 3.26
N GLN A 174 -0.65 13.00 2.18
CA GLN A 174 -0.42 14.44 2.11
C GLN A 174 -1.36 15.19 3.06
N ALA A 175 -2.65 14.83 3.08
CA ALA A 175 -3.60 15.38 4.06
C ALA A 175 -3.24 15.00 5.51
N GLN A 176 -2.49 13.91 5.71
CA GLN A 176 -1.93 13.54 7.02
C GLN A 176 -0.61 14.26 7.33
N GLY A 177 -0.19 15.25 6.53
CA GLY A 177 1.04 16.01 6.74
C GLY A 177 2.33 15.26 6.37
N ARG A 178 2.23 14.15 5.63
CA ARG A 178 3.40 13.39 5.18
C ARG A 178 3.87 13.87 3.81
N GLY A 179 5.18 14.12 3.68
CA GLY A 179 5.78 14.60 2.43
C GLY A 179 5.87 13.55 1.33
N SER A 180 5.72 12.27 1.67
CA SER A 180 5.77 11.15 0.74
C SER A 180 4.95 9.97 1.25
N ALA A 181 4.40 9.18 0.30
CA ALA A 181 3.74 7.91 0.60
C ALA A 181 4.69 6.70 0.50
N LYS A 182 5.98 6.87 0.24
CA LYS A 182 6.94 5.76 0.19
C LYS A 182 7.06 5.10 1.55
N LEU A 183 7.05 3.77 1.59
CA LEU A 183 7.04 3.01 2.85
C LEU A 183 8.24 3.34 3.74
N GLU A 184 9.45 3.40 3.17
CA GLU A 184 10.65 3.78 3.90
C GLU A 184 10.55 5.20 4.50
N PHE A 185 9.97 6.16 3.75
CA PHE A 185 9.76 7.51 4.25
C PHE A 185 8.78 7.50 5.44
N LEU A 186 7.67 6.77 5.34
CA LEU A 186 6.69 6.64 6.41
C LEU A 186 7.29 5.96 7.64
N ALA A 187 8.13 4.94 7.44
CA ALA A 187 8.88 4.28 8.50
C ALA A 187 9.82 5.25 9.23
N HIS A 188 10.59 6.05 8.48
CA HIS A 188 11.47 7.06 9.06
C HIS A 188 10.69 8.11 9.84
N GLU A 189 9.53 8.55 9.33
CA GLU A 189 8.65 9.47 10.06
C GLU A 189 8.15 8.90 11.39
N LEU A 190 8.03 7.58 11.49
CA LEU A 190 7.67 6.85 12.72
C LEU A 190 8.87 6.47 13.59
N GLY A 191 10.09 6.89 13.22
CA GLY A 191 11.30 6.68 14.02
C GLY A 191 11.96 5.32 13.85
N PHE A 192 11.67 4.58 12.76
CA PHE A 192 12.33 3.30 12.52
C PHE A 192 12.87 3.18 11.09
N PHE A 193 13.80 2.24 10.90
CA PHE A 193 14.33 1.82 9.61
C PHE A 193 14.32 0.29 9.51
N TYR A 194 14.38 -0.23 8.30
CA TYR A 194 14.40 -1.66 8.03
C TYR A 194 15.15 -1.96 6.71
N ASP A 195 15.42 -3.21 6.44
CA ASP A 195 16.03 -3.63 5.19
C ASP A 195 14.94 -3.78 4.13
N ALA A 196 14.71 -2.71 3.36
CA ALA A 196 13.71 -2.63 2.30
C ALA A 196 14.00 -3.58 1.14
N HIS A 197 13.00 -3.87 0.33
CA HIS A 197 13.05 -4.80 -0.80
C HIS A 197 13.35 -6.25 -0.41
N ARG A 198 12.82 -6.64 0.76
CA ARG A 198 12.65 -8.00 1.21
C ARG A 198 11.22 -8.13 1.67
N ALA A 199 10.44 -8.89 0.91
CA ALA A 199 8.98 -8.88 1.00
C ALA A 199 8.45 -9.09 2.44
N GLU A 200 9.05 -9.98 3.25
CA GLU A 200 8.67 -10.16 4.66
C GLU A 200 8.87 -8.88 5.48
N MET A 201 10.01 -8.21 5.30
CA MET A 201 10.32 -6.99 6.06
C MET A 201 9.47 -5.80 5.62
N ASP A 202 9.14 -5.71 4.32
CA ASP A 202 8.20 -4.71 3.81
C ASP A 202 6.79 -4.92 4.37
N CYS A 203 6.31 -6.16 4.46
CA CYS A 203 5.06 -6.50 5.14
C CYS A 203 5.05 -6.09 6.61
N HIS A 204 6.14 -6.35 7.37
CA HIS A 204 6.25 -5.94 8.77
C HIS A 204 6.33 -4.42 8.92
N ALA A 205 7.05 -3.73 8.04
CA ALA A 205 7.11 -2.28 8.01
C ALA A 205 5.74 -1.66 7.70
N LEU A 206 5.03 -2.22 6.72
CA LEU A 206 3.68 -1.79 6.39
C LEU A 206 2.71 -1.99 7.58
N LEU A 207 2.76 -3.14 8.24
CA LEU A 207 1.95 -3.40 9.43
C LEU A 207 2.25 -2.39 10.55
N ALA A 208 3.53 -2.06 10.79
CA ALA A 208 3.93 -1.09 11.80
C ALA A 208 3.42 0.33 11.45
N VAL A 209 3.50 0.72 10.17
CA VAL A 209 2.97 2.00 9.68
C VAL A 209 1.45 2.06 9.82
N LEU A 210 0.74 0.98 9.48
CA LEU A 210 -0.72 0.92 9.56
C LEU A 210 -1.25 0.82 11.00
N ALA A 211 -0.46 0.31 11.93
CA ALA A 211 -0.81 0.25 13.35
C ALA A 211 -0.68 1.62 14.04
N ALA A 212 0.11 2.52 13.49
CA ALA A 212 0.30 3.86 14.06
C ALA A 212 -0.92 4.75 13.80
N PRO A 213 -1.22 5.70 14.71
CA PRO A 213 -2.26 6.69 14.48
C PRO A 213 -1.87 7.65 13.36
N LEU A 214 -2.82 7.95 12.50
CA LEU A 214 -2.68 8.98 11.47
C LEU A 214 -2.68 10.37 12.13
N PRO A 215 -1.71 11.25 11.81
CA PRO A 215 -1.46 12.47 12.56
C PRO A 215 -2.66 13.41 12.70
N ASN A 216 -3.46 13.54 11.65
CA ASN A 216 -4.56 14.53 11.63
C ASN A 216 -5.91 13.96 12.06
N THR A 217 -6.12 12.64 11.99
CA THR A 217 -7.41 12.00 12.34
C THR A 217 -7.35 11.21 13.63
N GLY A 218 -6.16 10.74 14.03
CA GLY A 218 -5.96 9.90 15.20
C GLY A 218 -6.42 8.44 15.01
N GLU A 219 -7.13 8.12 13.93
CA GLU A 219 -7.43 6.74 13.56
C GLU A 219 -6.16 6.02 13.08
N THR A 220 -6.11 4.69 13.16
CA THR A 220 -5.00 3.94 12.57
C THR A 220 -5.11 3.85 11.05
N GLY A 221 -3.97 3.71 10.35
CA GLY A 221 -3.99 3.42 8.91
C GLY A 221 -4.81 2.16 8.60
N LEU A 222 -4.75 1.16 9.48
CA LEU A 222 -5.51 -0.09 9.33
C LEU A 222 -7.02 0.14 9.44
N ALA A 223 -7.49 0.96 10.41
CA ALA A 223 -8.90 1.36 10.51
C ALA A 223 -9.38 2.02 9.22
N ARG A 224 -8.56 2.93 8.70
CA ARG A 224 -8.86 3.63 7.44
C ARG A 224 -9.04 2.67 6.28
N LEU A 225 -8.16 1.67 6.13
CA LEU A 225 -8.23 0.70 5.04
C LEU A 225 -9.40 -0.29 5.21
N LEU A 226 -9.71 -0.71 6.43
CA LEU A 226 -10.89 -1.54 6.71
C LEU A 226 -12.19 -0.79 6.34
N ALA A 227 -12.28 0.50 6.66
CA ALA A 227 -13.41 1.33 6.27
C ALA A 227 -13.47 1.54 4.74
N ALA A 228 -12.33 1.81 4.10
CA ALA A 228 -12.25 1.98 2.66
C ALA A 228 -12.68 0.71 1.91
N ALA A 229 -12.35 -0.48 2.44
CA ALA A 229 -12.75 -1.75 1.84
C ALA A 229 -14.28 -1.96 1.78
N GLN A 230 -15.02 -1.36 2.70
CA GLN A 230 -16.50 -1.42 2.70
C GLN A 230 -17.13 -0.39 1.75
N ALA A 231 -16.38 0.61 1.33
CA ALA A 231 -16.89 1.67 0.47
C ALA A 231 -16.92 1.22 -1.00
N THR A 232 -17.93 1.70 -1.73
CA THR A 232 -17.98 1.60 -3.19
C THR A 232 -17.38 2.86 -3.79
N SER A 233 -16.54 2.70 -4.82
CA SER A 233 -16.00 3.80 -5.62
C SER A 233 -16.45 3.66 -7.08
N TYR A 234 -16.30 4.73 -7.86
CA TYR A 234 -16.72 4.79 -9.23
C TYR A 234 -15.60 5.33 -10.11
N ARG A 235 -15.23 4.58 -11.13
CA ARG A 235 -14.34 5.07 -12.19
C ARG A 235 -15.21 5.71 -13.27
N VAL A 236 -15.16 7.03 -13.37
CA VAL A 236 -15.92 7.81 -14.36
C VAL A 236 -15.07 7.99 -15.61
N GLN A 237 -15.60 7.61 -16.77
CA GLN A 237 -14.94 7.71 -18.06
C GLN A 237 -15.63 8.79 -18.89
N ALA A 238 -14.90 9.85 -19.25
CA ALA A 238 -15.43 10.94 -20.10
C ALA A 238 -15.44 10.51 -21.57
N THR A 239 -16.30 9.54 -21.88
CA THR A 239 -16.42 8.89 -23.19
C THR A 239 -16.78 9.91 -24.27
N GLY A 240 -16.02 9.94 -25.36
CA GLY A 240 -16.28 10.88 -26.48
C GLY A 240 -16.08 12.36 -26.15
N SER A 241 -15.33 12.68 -25.07
CA SER A 241 -15.05 14.06 -24.69
C SER A 241 -14.32 14.82 -25.80
N PRO A 242 -14.69 16.09 -26.07
CA PRO A 242 -14.02 16.90 -27.09
C PRO A 242 -12.52 17.09 -26.79
N PHE A 243 -11.69 17.11 -27.81
CA PHE A 243 -10.25 17.32 -27.63
C PHE A 243 -9.93 18.66 -26.93
N SER A 244 -10.75 19.69 -27.16
CA SER A 244 -10.63 20.99 -26.51
C SER A 244 -10.79 20.94 -24.97
N SER A 245 -11.42 19.90 -24.42
CA SER A 245 -11.66 19.75 -22.98
C SER A 245 -10.50 19.07 -22.25
N LYS A 246 -9.43 18.67 -22.95
CA LYS A 246 -8.31 17.90 -22.39
C LYS A 246 -7.65 18.59 -21.18
N ASP A 247 -7.48 19.92 -21.25
CA ASP A 247 -6.79 20.66 -20.18
C ASP A 247 -7.70 20.84 -18.97
N ALA A 248 -9.02 21.03 -19.18
CA ALA A 248 -9.99 21.03 -18.09
C ALA A 248 -10.10 19.67 -17.40
N LEU A 249 -10.13 18.58 -18.17
CA LEU A 249 -10.12 17.21 -17.63
C LEU A 249 -8.85 16.96 -16.83
N ARG A 250 -7.67 17.33 -17.36
CA ARG A 250 -6.39 17.15 -16.64
C ARG A 250 -6.37 17.97 -15.34
N ALA A 251 -6.79 19.23 -15.39
CA ALA A 251 -6.84 20.08 -14.19
C ALA A 251 -7.80 19.54 -13.12
N ARG A 252 -8.88 18.84 -13.54
CA ARG A 252 -9.83 18.17 -12.65
C ARG A 252 -9.33 16.83 -12.09
N GLY A 253 -8.12 16.38 -12.48
CA GLY A 253 -7.53 15.12 -12.02
C GLY A 253 -7.83 13.91 -12.89
N TYR A 254 -8.41 14.10 -14.08
CA TYR A 254 -8.54 13.00 -15.03
C TYR A 254 -7.18 12.57 -15.57
N ARG A 255 -7.04 11.27 -15.81
CA ARG A 255 -5.87 10.65 -16.44
C ARG A 255 -6.29 10.06 -17.79
N TRP A 256 -5.40 10.15 -18.78
CA TRP A 256 -5.63 9.55 -20.09
C TRP A 256 -5.27 8.07 -20.07
N ASP A 257 -6.22 7.24 -20.42
CA ASP A 257 -6.03 5.81 -20.70
C ASP A 257 -5.75 5.67 -22.20
N ALA A 258 -4.50 5.37 -22.56
CA ALA A 258 -4.07 5.30 -23.96
C ALA A 258 -4.62 4.05 -24.68
N GLU A 259 -4.86 2.96 -23.97
CA GLU A 259 -5.39 1.72 -24.49
C GLU A 259 -6.87 1.85 -24.81
N ARG A 260 -7.65 2.37 -23.84
CA ARG A 260 -9.10 2.61 -24.01
C ARG A 260 -9.42 3.93 -24.71
N LYS A 261 -8.42 4.78 -24.95
CA LYS A 261 -8.54 6.11 -25.56
C LYS A 261 -9.59 6.98 -24.87
N VAL A 262 -9.56 7.02 -23.55
CA VAL A 262 -10.55 7.74 -22.74
C VAL A 262 -9.90 8.44 -21.54
N TRP A 263 -10.41 9.62 -21.20
CA TRP A 263 -10.11 10.28 -19.94
C TRP A 263 -10.93 9.66 -18.81
N HIS A 264 -10.31 9.34 -17.68
CA HIS A 264 -11.00 8.79 -16.53
C HIS A 264 -10.52 9.40 -15.23
N THR A 265 -11.40 9.43 -14.25
CA THR A 265 -11.09 9.75 -12.84
C THR A 265 -11.77 8.77 -11.91
N GLN A 266 -11.47 8.83 -10.62
CA GLN A 266 -12.10 8.01 -9.60
C GLN A 266 -12.78 8.90 -8.56
N VAL A 267 -14.01 8.55 -8.19
CA VAL A 267 -14.78 9.21 -7.14
C VAL A 267 -15.23 8.20 -6.09
N GLY A 268 -15.21 8.61 -4.82
CA GLY A 268 -15.28 7.69 -3.69
C GLY A 268 -16.70 7.37 -3.19
N ASN A 269 -17.74 8.05 -3.68
CA ASN A 269 -19.11 7.84 -3.20
C ASN A 269 -20.17 8.32 -4.21
N PRO A 270 -21.46 7.96 -4.03
CA PRO A 270 -22.52 8.36 -4.95
C PRO A 270 -22.70 9.89 -5.09
N ALA A 271 -22.56 10.64 -4.00
CA ALA A 271 -22.73 12.10 -4.06
C ALA A 271 -21.62 12.75 -4.89
N ALA A 272 -20.37 12.29 -4.76
CA ALA A 272 -19.28 12.74 -5.59
C ALA A 272 -19.47 12.33 -7.06
N LEU A 273 -20.06 11.14 -7.32
CA LEU A 273 -20.41 10.72 -8.67
C LEU A 273 -21.43 11.67 -9.33
N GLU A 274 -22.48 12.05 -8.61
CA GLU A 274 -23.49 13.00 -9.11
C GLU A 274 -22.84 14.35 -9.45
N ALA A 275 -22.06 14.91 -8.53
CA ALA A 275 -21.35 16.18 -8.73
C ALA A 275 -20.39 16.11 -9.95
N GLU A 276 -19.74 14.96 -10.15
CA GLU A 276 -18.84 14.76 -11.28
C GLU A 276 -19.60 14.67 -12.61
N CYS A 277 -20.74 13.99 -12.63
CA CYS A 277 -21.63 13.94 -13.81
C CYS A 277 -22.15 15.33 -14.19
N GLU A 278 -22.56 16.15 -13.22
CA GLU A 278 -23.00 17.53 -13.46
C GLU A 278 -21.88 18.40 -14.03
N TRP A 279 -20.66 18.27 -13.48
CA TRP A 279 -19.50 18.97 -13.99
C TRP A 279 -19.17 18.54 -15.44
N LEU A 280 -19.14 17.24 -15.73
CA LEU A 280 -18.91 16.74 -17.09
C LEU A 280 -19.93 17.31 -18.07
N LYS A 281 -21.22 17.25 -17.72
CA LYS A 281 -22.29 17.79 -18.56
C LYS A 281 -22.05 19.25 -18.91
N LYS A 282 -21.75 20.08 -17.90
CA LYS A 282 -21.62 21.52 -18.05
C LYS A 282 -20.30 21.91 -18.73
N ASP A 283 -19.17 21.47 -18.16
CA ASP A 283 -17.86 22.02 -18.46
C ASP A 283 -17.10 21.24 -19.55
N VAL A 284 -17.45 19.97 -19.78
CA VAL A 284 -16.83 19.13 -20.81
C VAL A 284 -17.71 19.04 -22.06
N TYR A 285 -18.99 18.73 -21.88
CA TYR A 285 -19.90 18.53 -23.02
C TYR A 285 -20.73 19.76 -23.36
N GLY A 286 -20.58 20.87 -22.61
CA GLY A 286 -21.23 22.17 -22.93
C GLY A 286 -22.74 22.11 -22.88
N GLY A 287 -23.33 21.34 -21.99
CA GLY A 287 -24.78 21.15 -21.83
C GLY A 287 -25.44 20.26 -22.88
N ARG A 288 -24.65 19.71 -23.82
CA ARG A 288 -25.16 18.76 -24.83
C ARG A 288 -25.38 17.39 -24.19
N SER A 289 -26.34 16.63 -24.73
CA SER A 289 -26.50 15.23 -24.36
C SER A 289 -25.23 14.46 -24.71
N ALA A 290 -24.72 13.72 -23.74
CA ALA A 290 -23.56 12.85 -23.88
C ALA A 290 -23.78 11.59 -23.06
N ARG A 291 -23.20 10.46 -23.51
CA ARG A 291 -23.22 9.21 -22.78
C ARG A 291 -21.83 8.93 -22.24
N ILE A 292 -21.75 8.66 -20.97
CA ILE A 292 -20.51 8.30 -20.29
C ILE A 292 -20.57 6.88 -19.76
N ASP A 293 -19.40 6.27 -19.61
CA ASP A 293 -19.26 4.96 -18.95
C ASP A 293 -18.81 5.17 -17.51
N ILE A 294 -19.47 4.46 -16.60
CA ILE A 294 -19.17 4.46 -15.16
C ILE A 294 -18.91 3.03 -14.75
N GLU A 295 -17.75 2.78 -14.19
CA GLU A 295 -17.39 1.49 -13.63
C GLU A 295 -17.52 1.53 -12.12
N ARG A 296 -18.49 0.79 -11.57
CA ARG A 296 -18.64 0.61 -10.13
C ARG A 296 -17.60 -0.37 -9.63
N GLN A 297 -16.83 0.02 -8.62
CA GLN A 297 -15.75 -0.77 -8.08
C GLN A 297 -15.90 -0.96 -6.57
N THR A 298 -15.84 -2.18 -6.13
CA THR A 298 -15.70 -2.57 -4.72
C THR A 298 -14.25 -2.95 -4.44
N ALA A 299 -13.94 -3.34 -3.21
CA ALA A 299 -12.62 -3.90 -2.87
C ALA A 299 -12.27 -5.18 -3.67
N LEU A 300 -13.27 -5.83 -4.31
CA LEU A 300 -13.06 -6.99 -5.18
C LEU A 300 -12.47 -6.63 -6.54
N GLU A 301 -12.67 -5.41 -7.04
CA GLU A 301 -12.21 -4.97 -8.37
C GLU A 301 -11.14 -3.88 -8.30
N ARG A 302 -11.13 -3.04 -7.24
CA ARG A 302 -10.11 -1.99 -7.10
C ARG A 302 -8.72 -2.60 -7.18
N PHE A 303 -7.83 -1.89 -7.84
CA PHE A 303 -6.42 -2.28 -8.07
C PHE A 303 -6.22 -3.50 -8.99
N SER A 304 -7.27 -4.19 -9.43
CA SER A 304 -7.20 -5.24 -10.46
C SER A 304 -7.19 -4.64 -11.87
N SER A 305 -6.71 -5.41 -12.85
CA SER A 305 -6.92 -5.15 -14.28
C SER A 305 -8.33 -5.54 -14.76
N ARG A 306 -9.07 -6.31 -13.95
CA ARG A 306 -10.45 -6.69 -14.25
C ARG A 306 -11.36 -5.48 -14.13
N ALA A 307 -12.34 -5.39 -15.05
CA ALA A 307 -13.36 -4.36 -14.95
C ALA A 307 -14.35 -4.67 -13.82
N GLY A 308 -14.80 -3.63 -13.13
CA GLY A 308 -15.97 -3.70 -12.27
C GLY A 308 -17.28 -3.72 -13.06
N GLU A 309 -18.39 -3.54 -12.36
CA GLU A 309 -19.71 -3.41 -13.00
C GLU A 309 -19.78 -2.13 -13.82
N CYS A 310 -19.89 -2.27 -15.14
CA CYS A 310 -19.95 -1.14 -16.06
C CYS A 310 -21.38 -0.69 -16.28
N LEU A 311 -21.66 0.58 -16.03
CA LEU A 311 -22.92 1.25 -16.24
C LEU A 311 -22.76 2.36 -17.27
N GLN A 312 -23.76 2.55 -18.13
CA GLN A 312 -23.82 3.72 -19.02
C GLN A 312 -24.81 4.73 -18.45
N ARG A 313 -24.42 6.01 -18.51
CA ARG A 313 -25.22 7.11 -18.03
C ARG A 313 -25.32 8.20 -19.07
N ASP A 314 -26.55 8.62 -19.36
CA ASP A 314 -26.83 9.81 -20.16
C ASP A 314 -26.77 11.06 -19.26
N LEU A 315 -26.02 12.08 -19.70
CA LEU A 315 -25.81 13.35 -19.00
C LEU A 315 -26.81 14.43 -19.41
#